data_339c911da40ddc2460236e46ed67ecf6
#
_entry.id   339c911da40ddc2460236e46ed67ecf6
#
_cell.length_a   1.000
_cell.length_b   1.000
_cell.length_c   1.000
_cell.angle_alpha   90.00
_cell.angle_beta   90.00
_cell.angle_gamma   90.00
#
_symmetry.space_group_name_H-M   'P 1'
#
loop_
_entity.id
_entity.type
_entity.pdbx_description
1 polymer ?
#
loop_
_entity_poly.entity_id
_entity_poly.type
_entity_poly.pdbx_seq_one_letter_code
_entity_poly.pdbx_strand_id
1 'polypeptide(L)'
;IKNRLDIVGIFRSLSYIFEVLFYVVVFAFFTPEVWQVGVAICIAQLVIFGGNYYIYKKYTPELKIRRKSVSFNAIKKLVVNGIWNSINSLGNTLNSGLDLIVTNLWLSDLAMGQIAITKTISSIFMSFNQLLAQPFQPLLLKSYSDGNKNKLVSELKLSMKLTGLFSSIVFAGFFSLGKVFYALWIPGQDIDLIYVCLLYTSDAAD
;
A
#
# COMPACT_ATOMS: atom_id res chain seq x y z
N ILE A 1 -16.04 7.80 -18.25
CA ILE A 1 -15.48 6.58 -17.63
C ILE A 1 -16.43 6.21 -16.50
N LYS A 2 -17.11 5.05 -16.61
CA LYS A 2 -17.96 4.53 -15.54
C LYS A 2 -17.05 4.09 -14.39
N ASN A 3 -16.96 4.90 -13.34
CA ASN A 3 -16.05 4.67 -12.21
C ASN A 3 -16.66 3.59 -11.28
N ARG A 4 -16.52 2.30 -11.67
CA ARG A 4 -17.03 1.14 -10.92
C ARG A 4 -15.93 0.56 -10.04
N LEU A 5 -15.41 1.41 -9.14
CA LEU A 5 -14.40 1.01 -8.15
C LEU A 5 -14.93 -0.04 -7.16
N ASP A 6 -16.24 -0.06 -6.94
CA ASP A 6 -16.95 -1.03 -6.13
C ASP A 6 -16.66 -2.47 -6.55
N ILE A 7 -16.81 -2.76 -7.85
CA ILE A 7 -16.64 -4.12 -8.39
C ILE A 7 -15.15 -4.52 -8.36
N VAL A 8 -14.26 -3.59 -8.73
CA VAL A 8 -12.81 -3.84 -8.64
C VAL A 8 -12.40 -4.15 -7.20
N GLY A 9 -12.96 -3.42 -6.24
CA GLY A 9 -12.73 -3.65 -4.81
C GLY A 9 -13.17 -5.05 -4.37
N ILE A 10 -14.35 -5.53 -4.81
CA ILE A 10 -14.84 -6.87 -4.48
C ILE A 10 -13.88 -7.96 -4.99
N PHE A 11 -13.44 -7.88 -6.26
CA PHE A 11 -12.49 -8.88 -6.80
C PHE A 11 -11.16 -8.87 -6.08
N ARG A 12 -10.68 -7.68 -5.69
CA ARG A 12 -9.45 -7.55 -4.92
C ARG A 12 -9.59 -8.14 -3.51
N SER A 13 -10.69 -7.86 -2.83
CA SER A 13 -10.97 -8.44 -1.51
C SER A 13 -11.10 -9.95 -1.57
N LEU A 14 -11.80 -10.47 -2.59
CA LEU A 14 -11.92 -11.91 -2.81
C LEU A 14 -10.56 -12.57 -3.06
N SER A 15 -9.68 -11.91 -3.82
CA SER A 15 -8.32 -12.39 -4.07
C SER A 15 -7.49 -12.48 -2.79
N TYR A 16 -7.57 -11.48 -1.89
CA TYR A 16 -6.89 -11.53 -0.60
C TYR A 16 -7.44 -12.63 0.32
N ILE A 17 -8.76 -12.85 0.34
CA ILE A 17 -9.36 -13.96 1.10
C ILE A 17 -8.82 -15.30 0.58
N PHE A 18 -8.75 -15.49 -0.74
CA PHE A 18 -8.16 -16.68 -1.33
C PHE A 18 -6.70 -16.86 -0.97
N GLU A 19 -5.92 -15.79 -0.97
CA GLU A 19 -4.50 -15.80 -0.61
C GLU A 19 -4.32 -16.24 0.85
N VAL A 20 -5.09 -15.67 1.78
CA VAL A 20 -5.03 -16.04 3.20
C VAL A 20 -5.48 -17.49 3.42
N LEU A 21 -6.56 -17.92 2.79
CA LEU A 21 -7.00 -19.31 2.87
C LEU A 21 -5.94 -20.28 2.34
N PHE A 22 -5.27 -19.92 1.25
CA PHE A 22 -4.17 -20.72 0.70
C PHE A 22 -3.04 -20.86 1.72
N TYR A 23 -2.63 -19.78 2.38
CA TYR A 23 -1.60 -19.83 3.43
C TYR A 23 -2.02 -20.72 4.59
N VAL A 24 -3.25 -20.57 5.09
CA VAL A 24 -3.75 -21.38 6.19
C VAL A 24 -3.73 -22.87 5.85
N VAL A 25 -4.21 -23.23 4.65
CA VAL A 25 -4.24 -24.62 4.20
C VAL A 25 -2.84 -25.18 3.98
N VAL A 26 -1.99 -24.45 3.25
CA VAL A 26 -0.66 -24.96 2.91
C VAL A 26 0.22 -25.08 4.14
N PHE A 27 0.21 -24.09 5.03
CA PHE A 27 1.05 -24.13 6.23
C PHE A 27 0.52 -25.08 7.32
N ALA A 28 -0.77 -25.47 7.25
CA ALA A 28 -1.32 -26.50 8.13
C ALA A 28 -0.90 -27.92 7.72
N PHE A 29 -0.70 -28.18 6.44
CA PHE A 29 -0.46 -29.53 5.90
C PHE A 29 0.96 -29.74 5.37
N PHE A 30 1.71 -28.68 5.08
CA PHE A 30 3.06 -28.74 4.50
C PHE A 30 4.05 -27.93 5.32
N THR A 31 5.33 -28.25 5.21
CA THR A 31 6.42 -27.42 5.77
C THR A 31 6.41 -26.05 5.09
N PRO A 32 6.42 -24.94 5.86
CA PRO A 32 6.42 -23.59 5.28
C PRO A 32 7.69 -23.32 4.49
N GLU A 33 7.54 -23.01 3.19
CA GLU A 33 8.63 -22.63 2.30
C GLU A 33 8.31 -21.34 1.53
N VAL A 34 9.34 -20.54 1.25
CA VAL A 34 9.18 -19.20 0.63
C VAL A 34 8.50 -19.27 -0.74
N TRP A 35 8.78 -20.30 -1.54
CA TRP A 35 8.18 -20.44 -2.87
C TRP A 35 6.64 -20.61 -2.84
N GLN A 36 6.09 -21.17 -1.75
CA GLN A 36 4.64 -21.32 -1.57
C GLN A 36 3.95 -19.95 -1.49
N VAL A 37 4.61 -18.97 -0.88
CA VAL A 37 4.14 -17.58 -0.84
C VAL A 37 4.09 -17.00 -2.26
N GLY A 38 5.12 -17.26 -3.07
CA GLY A 38 5.16 -16.84 -4.47
C GLY A 38 4.00 -17.42 -5.29
N VAL A 39 3.70 -18.71 -5.10
CA VAL A 39 2.57 -19.39 -5.77
C VAL A 39 1.23 -18.76 -5.37
N ALA A 40 1.02 -18.49 -4.07
CA ALA A 40 -0.20 -17.86 -3.58
C ALA A 40 -0.42 -16.49 -4.23
N ILE A 41 0.62 -15.66 -4.26
CA ILE A 41 0.57 -14.34 -4.90
C ILE A 41 0.24 -14.47 -6.40
N CYS A 42 0.86 -15.42 -7.11
CA CYS A 42 0.56 -15.66 -8.53
C CYS A 42 -0.92 -16.02 -8.76
N ILE A 43 -1.47 -16.92 -7.95
CA ILE A 43 -2.88 -17.32 -8.04
C ILE A 43 -3.79 -16.12 -7.74
N ALA A 44 -3.49 -15.34 -6.69
CA ALA A 44 -4.23 -14.13 -6.34
C ALA A 44 -4.24 -13.11 -7.50
N GLN A 45 -3.11 -12.89 -8.17
CA GLN A 45 -3.04 -12.01 -9.33
C GLN A 45 -3.83 -12.52 -10.53
N LEU A 46 -3.89 -13.84 -10.76
CA LEU A 46 -4.72 -14.42 -11.81
C LEU A 46 -6.22 -14.20 -11.55
N VAL A 47 -6.66 -14.28 -10.29
CA VAL A 47 -8.06 -13.97 -9.91
C VAL A 47 -8.38 -12.50 -10.19
N ILE A 48 -7.48 -11.57 -9.81
CA ILE A 48 -7.63 -10.13 -10.11
C ILE A 48 -7.67 -9.88 -11.62
N PHE A 49 -6.79 -10.52 -12.37
CA PHE A 49 -6.75 -10.39 -13.83
C PHE A 49 -8.05 -10.88 -14.48
N GLY A 50 -8.55 -12.04 -14.07
CA GLY A 50 -9.81 -12.59 -14.54
C GLY A 50 -11.01 -11.68 -14.23
N GLY A 51 -11.06 -11.14 -13.00
CA GLY A 51 -12.06 -10.18 -12.57
C GLY A 51 -12.02 -8.88 -13.40
N ASN A 52 -10.85 -8.32 -13.60
CA ASN A 52 -10.68 -7.12 -14.43
C ASN A 52 -11.06 -7.38 -15.91
N TYR A 53 -10.72 -8.54 -16.44
CA TYR A 53 -11.12 -8.94 -17.80
C TYR A 53 -12.64 -9.07 -17.93
N TYR A 54 -13.31 -9.67 -16.94
CA TYR A 54 -14.75 -9.75 -16.89
C TYR A 54 -15.41 -8.37 -16.85
N ILE A 55 -14.93 -7.46 -16.01
CA ILE A 55 -15.40 -6.08 -15.91
C ILE A 55 -15.23 -5.36 -17.24
N TYR A 56 -14.06 -5.47 -17.86
CA TYR A 56 -13.76 -4.90 -19.17
C TYR A 56 -14.78 -5.37 -20.21
N LYS A 57 -15.02 -6.67 -20.33
CA LYS A 57 -15.92 -7.25 -21.31
C LYS A 57 -17.38 -6.84 -21.08
N LYS A 58 -17.82 -6.75 -19.81
CA LYS A 58 -19.23 -6.47 -19.47
C LYS A 58 -19.58 -4.99 -19.48
N TYR A 59 -18.69 -4.14 -18.98
CA TYR A 59 -19.02 -2.71 -18.75
C TYR A 59 -18.40 -1.75 -19.76
N THR A 60 -17.43 -2.20 -20.55
CA THR A 60 -16.77 -1.38 -21.57
C THR A 60 -16.64 -2.09 -22.93
N PRO A 61 -17.74 -2.70 -23.47
CA PRO A 61 -17.68 -3.42 -24.74
C PRO A 61 -17.31 -2.52 -25.94
N GLU A 62 -17.46 -1.18 -25.77
CA GLU A 62 -17.12 -0.18 -26.76
C GLU A 62 -15.61 -0.02 -26.98
N LEU A 63 -14.80 -0.36 -25.97
CA LEU A 63 -13.34 -0.32 -26.02
C LEU A 63 -12.79 -1.56 -26.70
N LYS A 64 -12.72 -1.52 -28.03
CA LYS A 64 -12.07 -2.60 -28.80
C LYS A 64 -10.57 -2.33 -28.90
N ILE A 65 -9.79 -3.18 -28.24
CA ILE A 65 -8.32 -3.15 -28.38
C ILE A 65 -7.98 -3.56 -29.81
N ARG A 66 -7.61 -2.59 -30.64
CA ARG A 66 -7.15 -2.85 -32.02
C ARG A 66 -5.66 -2.59 -32.11
N ARG A 67 -4.90 -3.53 -32.67
CA ARG A 67 -3.46 -3.36 -32.91
C ARG A 67 -3.14 -2.08 -33.73
N LYS A 68 -4.04 -1.68 -34.62
CA LYS A 68 -3.91 -0.45 -35.42
C LYS A 68 -4.04 0.85 -34.60
N SER A 69 -4.56 0.78 -33.36
CA SER A 69 -4.68 1.95 -32.49
C SER A 69 -3.42 2.23 -31.66
N VAL A 70 -2.40 1.39 -31.81
CA VAL A 70 -1.10 1.61 -31.15
C VAL A 70 -0.35 2.67 -31.94
N SER A 71 -0.18 3.84 -31.35
CA SER A 71 0.58 4.96 -31.90
C SER A 71 1.88 5.13 -31.13
N PHE A 72 3.00 5.23 -31.84
CA PHE A 72 4.32 5.48 -31.22
C PHE A 72 4.33 6.80 -30.44
N ASN A 73 3.65 7.82 -30.92
CA ASN A 73 3.52 9.11 -30.22
C ASN A 73 2.73 8.97 -28.90
N ALA A 74 1.69 8.15 -28.87
CA ALA A 74 0.96 7.87 -27.61
C ALA A 74 1.83 7.11 -26.63
N ILE A 75 2.59 6.10 -27.07
CA ILE A 75 3.55 5.36 -26.24
C ILE A 75 4.60 6.33 -25.69
N LYS A 76 5.20 7.18 -26.52
CA LYS A 76 6.20 8.17 -26.09
C LYS A 76 5.65 9.09 -25.00
N LYS A 77 4.43 9.61 -25.17
CA LYS A 77 3.78 10.45 -24.14
C LYS A 77 3.56 9.70 -22.82
N LEU A 78 3.10 8.45 -22.90
CA LEU A 78 2.91 7.61 -21.71
C LEU A 78 4.23 7.32 -20.99
N VAL A 79 5.28 6.99 -21.74
CA VAL A 79 6.63 6.73 -21.18
C VAL A 79 7.19 7.99 -20.54
N VAL A 80 7.11 9.14 -21.22
CA VAL A 80 7.61 10.43 -20.67
C VAL A 80 6.87 10.80 -19.38
N ASN A 81 5.55 10.64 -19.33
CA ASN A 81 4.79 10.91 -18.12
C ASN A 81 5.02 9.87 -17.02
N GLY A 82 5.28 8.61 -17.41
CA GLY A 82 5.54 7.51 -16.47
C GLY A 82 6.95 7.50 -15.90
N ILE A 83 7.95 8.04 -16.61
CA ILE A 83 9.36 7.96 -16.22
C ILE A 83 9.63 8.65 -14.87
N TRP A 84 8.99 9.78 -14.63
CA TRP A 84 9.09 10.48 -13.35
C TRP A 84 8.50 9.67 -12.18
N ASN A 85 7.36 9.03 -12.41
CA ASN A 85 6.78 8.14 -11.41
C ASN A 85 7.66 6.91 -11.17
N SER A 86 8.30 6.38 -12.22
CA SER A 86 9.24 5.26 -12.09
C SER A 86 10.50 5.65 -11.32
N ILE A 87 11.06 6.84 -11.59
CA ILE A 87 12.22 7.35 -10.85
C ILE A 87 11.87 7.56 -9.38
N ASN A 88 10.73 8.18 -9.08
CA ASN A 88 10.25 8.34 -7.71
C ASN A 88 10.03 6.99 -7.02
N SER A 89 9.44 6.03 -7.71
CA SER A 89 9.22 4.69 -7.18
C SER A 89 10.54 3.97 -6.89
N LEU A 90 11.51 4.08 -7.79
CA LEU A 90 12.87 3.56 -7.57
C LEU A 90 13.54 4.24 -6.37
N GLY A 91 13.46 5.57 -6.27
CA GLY A 91 13.99 6.32 -5.14
C GLY A 91 13.37 5.86 -3.81
N ASN A 92 12.06 5.70 -3.76
CA ASN A 92 11.36 5.22 -2.57
C ASN A 92 11.74 3.77 -2.23
N THR A 93 11.87 2.90 -3.23
CA THR A 93 12.28 1.50 -3.03
C THR A 93 13.71 1.41 -2.49
N LEU A 94 14.62 2.19 -3.06
CA LEU A 94 16.00 2.27 -2.58
C LEU A 94 16.04 2.83 -1.16
N ASN A 95 15.36 3.94 -0.90
CA ASN A 95 15.33 4.55 0.43
C ASN A 95 14.76 3.60 1.50
N SER A 96 13.72 2.83 1.16
CA SER A 96 13.12 1.88 2.12
C SER A 96 13.90 0.57 2.27
N GLY A 97 14.71 0.18 1.28
CA GLY A 97 15.43 -1.08 1.28
C GLY A 97 16.90 -0.97 1.67
N LEU A 98 17.56 0.15 1.34
CA LEU A 98 18.98 0.34 1.62
C LEU A 98 19.31 0.26 3.11
N ASP A 99 18.48 0.80 3.98
CA ASP A 99 18.68 0.74 5.42
C ASP A 99 18.79 -0.70 5.93
N LEU A 100 17.93 -1.60 5.42
CA LEU A 100 17.95 -3.01 5.80
C LEU A 100 19.21 -3.71 5.30
N ILE A 101 19.62 -3.42 4.06
CA ILE A 101 20.85 -3.98 3.47
C ILE A 101 22.07 -3.49 4.24
N VAL A 102 22.17 -2.18 4.48
CA VAL A 102 23.27 -1.59 5.21
C VAL A 102 23.35 -2.11 6.64
N THR A 103 22.20 -2.21 7.32
CA THR A 103 22.13 -2.74 8.69
C THR A 103 22.57 -4.20 8.73
N ASN A 104 22.17 -5.02 7.77
CA ASN A 104 22.62 -6.41 7.70
C ASN A 104 24.11 -6.53 7.49
N LEU A 105 24.67 -5.76 6.54
CA LEU A 105 26.08 -5.84 6.18
C LEU A 105 27.02 -5.29 7.25
N TRP A 106 26.59 -4.27 7.99
CA TRP A 106 27.49 -3.51 8.89
C TRP A 106 27.23 -3.78 10.39
N LEU A 107 26.03 -4.19 10.76
CA LEU A 107 25.72 -4.51 12.15
C LEU A 107 25.50 -6.01 12.35
N SER A 108 24.29 -6.52 12.07
CA SER A 108 23.95 -7.93 12.20
C SER A 108 22.57 -8.25 11.63
N ASP A 109 22.30 -9.55 11.40
CA ASP A 109 20.98 -10.04 11.01
C ASP A 109 19.90 -9.70 12.04
N LEU A 110 20.25 -9.73 13.33
CA LEU A 110 19.34 -9.39 14.42
C LEU A 110 18.95 -7.91 14.40
N ALA A 111 19.89 -7.01 14.20
CA ALA A 111 19.63 -5.58 14.08
C ALA A 111 18.78 -5.26 12.83
N MET A 112 19.06 -5.93 11.70
CA MET A 112 18.21 -5.83 10.50
C MET A 112 16.78 -6.28 10.79
N GLY A 113 16.59 -7.37 11.52
CA GLY A 113 15.28 -7.87 11.92
C GLY A 113 14.50 -6.85 12.76
N GLN A 114 15.14 -6.21 13.73
CA GLN A 114 14.53 -5.18 14.58
C GLN A 114 14.09 -3.96 13.77
N ILE A 115 14.92 -3.47 12.83
CA ILE A 115 14.57 -2.38 11.92
C ILE A 115 13.43 -2.77 10.99
N ALA A 116 13.43 -4.01 10.46
CA ALA A 116 12.36 -4.51 9.61
C ALA A 116 11.00 -4.52 10.32
N ILE A 117 10.97 -4.94 11.58
CA ILE A 117 9.77 -4.91 12.43
C ILE A 117 9.26 -3.47 12.61
N THR A 118 10.16 -2.55 12.95
CA THR A 118 9.83 -1.12 13.10
C THR A 118 9.25 -0.54 11.81
N LYS A 119 9.90 -0.82 10.67
CA LYS A 119 9.42 -0.38 9.34
C LYS A 119 8.07 -0.99 8.98
N THR A 120 7.79 -2.21 9.37
CA THR A 120 6.49 -2.85 9.13
C THR A 120 5.36 -2.06 9.79
N ILE A 121 5.52 -1.67 11.05
CA ILE A 121 4.52 -0.85 11.74
C ILE A 121 4.39 0.52 11.10
N SER A 122 5.50 1.19 10.79
CA SER A 122 5.48 2.49 10.09
C SER A 122 4.75 2.38 8.75
N SER A 123 4.94 1.31 7.98
CA SER A 123 4.25 1.09 6.71
C SER A 123 2.74 0.86 6.87
N ILE A 124 2.33 0.20 7.96
CA ILE A 124 0.91 0.04 8.31
C ILE A 124 0.27 1.40 8.59
N PHE A 125 0.92 2.26 9.38
CA PHE A 125 0.42 3.61 9.63
C PHE A 125 0.33 4.45 8.36
N MET A 126 1.36 4.42 7.50
CA MET A 126 1.31 5.11 6.21
C MET A 126 0.18 4.60 5.32
N SER A 127 -0.01 3.28 5.24
CA SER A 127 -1.10 2.67 4.48
C SER A 127 -2.47 3.08 5.01
N PHE A 128 -2.62 3.14 6.33
CA PHE A 128 -3.85 3.59 6.97
C PHE A 128 -4.17 5.05 6.62
N ASN A 129 -3.17 5.95 6.71
CA ASN A 129 -3.33 7.35 6.31
C ASN A 129 -3.71 7.48 4.83
N GLN A 130 -3.09 6.70 3.94
CA GLN A 130 -3.43 6.69 2.53
C GLN A 130 -4.87 6.22 2.29
N LEU A 131 -5.33 5.18 2.98
CA LEU A 131 -6.71 4.70 2.87
C LEU A 131 -7.72 5.77 3.29
N LEU A 132 -7.44 6.55 4.33
CA LEU A 132 -8.29 7.66 4.77
C LEU A 132 -8.30 8.82 3.76
N ALA A 133 -7.17 9.08 3.10
CA ALA A 133 -7.04 10.19 2.14
C ALA A 133 -7.62 9.86 0.75
N GLN A 134 -7.60 8.60 0.33
CA GLN A 134 -8.04 8.17 -1.01
C GLN A 134 -9.43 8.64 -1.42
N PRO A 135 -10.49 8.61 -0.59
CA PRO A 135 -11.83 9.06 -1.00
C PRO A 135 -11.89 10.55 -1.35
N PHE A 136 -10.99 11.35 -0.81
CA PHE A 136 -10.96 12.81 -1.05
C PHE A 136 -10.28 13.18 -2.36
N GLN A 137 -9.40 12.34 -2.91
CA GLN A 137 -8.68 12.64 -4.15
C GLN A 137 -9.60 12.98 -5.33
N PRO A 138 -10.64 12.19 -5.66
CA PRO A 138 -11.53 12.50 -6.78
C PRO A 138 -12.36 13.75 -6.53
N LEU A 139 -12.71 14.06 -5.27
CA LEU A 139 -13.45 15.27 -4.90
C LEU A 139 -12.59 16.51 -5.14
N LEU A 140 -11.35 16.49 -4.64
CA LEU A 140 -10.39 17.58 -4.81
C LEU A 140 -10.06 17.82 -6.29
N LEU A 141 -9.84 16.75 -7.07
CA LEU A 141 -9.59 16.86 -8.50
C LEU A 141 -10.77 17.47 -9.25
N LYS A 142 -11.99 17.11 -8.89
CA LYS A 142 -13.21 17.68 -9.48
C LYS A 142 -13.33 19.16 -9.17
N SER A 143 -13.21 19.55 -7.91
CA SER A 143 -13.31 20.96 -7.48
C SER A 143 -12.19 21.83 -8.08
N TYR A 144 -11.00 21.26 -8.30
CA TYR A 144 -9.91 21.90 -9.02
C TYR A 144 -10.22 22.07 -10.50
N SER A 145 -10.74 21.03 -11.16
CA SER A 145 -11.13 21.06 -12.58
C SER A 145 -12.27 22.07 -12.86
N ASP A 146 -13.21 22.17 -11.92
CA ASP A 146 -14.34 23.10 -12.02
C ASP A 146 -13.93 24.56 -11.71
N GLY A 147 -12.67 24.82 -11.36
CA GLY A 147 -12.14 26.15 -11.01
C GLY A 147 -12.71 26.75 -9.71
N ASN A 148 -13.43 25.95 -8.92
CA ASN A 148 -14.09 26.40 -7.70
C ASN A 148 -13.14 26.38 -6.49
N LYS A 149 -12.36 27.46 -6.33
CA LYS A 149 -11.36 27.57 -5.26
C LYS A 149 -11.96 27.46 -3.86
N ASN A 150 -13.13 28.03 -3.61
CA ASN A 150 -13.74 27.99 -2.29
C ASN A 150 -14.15 26.57 -1.91
N LYS A 151 -14.72 25.83 -2.83
CA LYS A 151 -15.09 24.44 -2.64
C LYS A 151 -13.84 23.56 -2.46
N LEU A 152 -12.81 23.76 -3.28
CA LEU A 152 -11.54 23.04 -3.16
C LEU A 152 -10.92 23.22 -1.76
N VAL A 153 -10.86 24.45 -1.26
CA VAL A 153 -10.32 24.77 0.06
C VAL A 153 -11.16 24.14 1.19
N SER A 154 -12.49 24.15 1.06
CA SER A 154 -13.38 23.54 2.07
C SER A 154 -13.23 22.02 2.11
N GLU A 155 -13.15 21.37 0.96
CA GLU A 155 -12.94 19.91 0.84
C GLU A 155 -11.54 19.51 1.34
N LEU A 156 -10.51 20.31 1.06
CA LEU A 156 -9.16 20.10 1.56
C LEU A 156 -9.13 20.19 3.10
N LYS A 157 -9.72 21.24 3.68
CA LYS A 157 -9.84 21.40 5.15
C LYS A 157 -10.57 20.23 5.79
N LEU A 158 -11.66 19.77 5.18
CA LEU A 158 -12.42 18.61 5.68
C LEU A 158 -11.56 17.34 5.63
N SER A 159 -10.88 17.09 4.52
CA SER A 159 -9.97 15.96 4.36
C SER A 159 -8.87 15.97 5.44
N MET A 160 -8.18 17.10 5.61
CA MET A 160 -7.12 17.21 6.61
C MET A 160 -7.66 17.01 8.04
N LYS A 161 -8.82 17.58 8.36
CA LYS A 161 -9.45 17.45 9.67
C LYS A 161 -9.83 16.00 9.98
N LEU A 162 -10.48 15.31 9.04
CA LEU A 162 -10.91 13.93 9.24
C LEU A 162 -9.70 12.97 9.28
N THR A 163 -8.78 13.11 8.33
CA THR A 163 -7.57 12.27 8.31
C THR A 163 -6.74 12.49 9.59
N GLY A 164 -6.52 13.74 9.99
CA GLY A 164 -5.80 14.06 11.22
C GLY A 164 -6.47 13.52 12.49
N LEU A 165 -7.79 13.63 12.59
CA LEU A 165 -8.53 13.11 13.75
C LEU A 165 -8.42 11.58 13.85
N PHE A 166 -8.66 10.86 12.76
CA PHE A 166 -8.55 9.39 12.75
C PHE A 166 -7.11 8.93 12.99
N SER A 167 -6.15 9.58 12.35
CA SER A 167 -4.74 9.27 12.56
C SER A 167 -4.32 9.49 14.01
N SER A 168 -4.74 10.60 14.63
CA SER A 168 -4.44 10.88 16.04
C SER A 168 -4.99 9.82 16.99
N ILE A 169 -6.20 9.31 16.74
CA ILE A 169 -6.78 8.23 17.55
C ILE A 169 -5.94 6.94 17.42
N VAL A 170 -5.55 6.57 16.19
CA VAL A 170 -4.75 5.36 15.93
C VAL A 170 -3.36 5.50 16.57
N PHE A 171 -2.71 6.65 16.40
CA PHE A 171 -1.41 6.91 17.02
C PHE A 171 -1.48 6.91 18.55
N ALA A 172 -2.48 7.58 19.16
CA ALA A 172 -2.67 7.58 20.61
C ALA A 172 -2.93 6.18 21.16
N GLY A 173 -3.75 5.38 20.47
CA GLY A 173 -3.99 3.98 20.80
C GLY A 173 -2.71 3.14 20.73
N PHE A 174 -1.93 3.29 19.68
CA PHE A 174 -0.67 2.57 19.55
C PHE A 174 0.38 3.06 20.55
N PHE A 175 0.44 4.35 20.84
CA PHE A 175 1.32 4.90 21.87
C PHE A 175 1.02 4.32 23.25
N SER A 176 -0.26 4.13 23.56
CA SER A 176 -0.68 3.57 24.86
C SER A 176 -0.51 2.06 24.95
N LEU A 177 -0.81 1.33 23.89
CA LEU A 177 -0.89 -0.14 23.87
C LEU A 177 0.24 -0.81 23.07
N GLY A 178 1.12 -0.06 22.44
CA GLY A 178 2.12 -0.58 21.50
C GLY A 178 3.09 -1.59 22.13
N LYS A 179 3.51 -1.38 23.38
CA LYS A 179 4.36 -2.35 24.08
C LYS A 179 3.64 -3.69 24.28
N VAL A 180 2.37 -3.65 24.66
CA VAL A 180 1.54 -4.87 24.83
C VAL A 180 1.34 -5.56 23.48
N PHE A 181 1.08 -4.78 22.43
CA PHE A 181 0.94 -5.28 21.07
C PHE A 181 2.22 -6.01 20.62
N TYR A 182 3.40 -5.40 20.80
CA TYR A 182 4.67 -6.02 20.43
C TYR A 182 4.95 -7.29 21.23
N ALA A 183 4.67 -7.29 22.53
CA ALA A 183 4.85 -8.47 23.38
C ALA A 183 4.02 -9.68 22.91
N LEU A 184 2.83 -9.41 22.37
CA LEU A 184 1.97 -10.45 21.83
C LEU A 184 2.37 -10.87 20.41
N TRP A 185 2.81 -9.91 19.59
CA TRP A 185 3.10 -10.16 18.18
C TRP A 185 4.46 -10.83 17.96
N ILE A 186 5.48 -10.41 18.71
CA ILE A 186 6.87 -10.90 18.55
C ILE A 186 7.49 -11.23 19.93
N PRO A 187 7.02 -12.29 20.59
CA PRO A 187 7.54 -12.66 21.89
C PRO A 187 9.06 -12.99 21.81
N GLY A 188 9.82 -12.55 22.81
CA GLY A 188 11.24 -12.82 22.91
C GLY A 188 12.18 -11.82 22.24
N GLN A 189 11.66 -10.72 21.66
CA GLN A 189 12.47 -9.61 21.14
C GLN A 189 12.59 -8.46 22.15
N ASP A 190 13.63 -7.63 21.98
CA ASP A 190 13.79 -6.42 22.79
C ASP A 190 12.77 -5.35 22.36
N ILE A 191 11.63 -5.37 23.06
CA ILE A 191 10.47 -4.52 22.74
C ILE A 191 10.79 -3.05 23.01
N ASP A 192 11.58 -2.75 24.04
CA ASP A 192 11.89 -1.36 24.40
C ASP A 192 12.73 -0.69 23.31
N LEU A 193 13.71 -1.41 22.77
CA LEU A 193 14.54 -0.92 21.66
C LEU A 193 13.70 -0.68 20.40
N ILE A 194 12.86 -1.66 20.01
CA ILE A 194 11.99 -1.55 18.83
C ILE A 194 11.02 -0.37 18.97
N TYR A 195 10.45 -0.19 20.17
CA TYR A 195 9.50 0.89 20.43
C TYR A 195 10.15 2.26 20.38
N VAL A 196 11.35 2.41 20.96
CA VAL A 196 12.14 3.66 20.87
C VAL A 196 12.53 3.97 19.43
N CYS A 197 12.98 2.98 18.66
CA CYS A 197 13.29 3.16 17.24
C CYS A 197 12.09 3.63 16.44
N LEU A 198 10.89 3.10 16.71
CA LEU A 198 9.66 3.55 16.05
C LEU A 198 9.35 5.03 16.34
N LEU A 199 9.43 5.43 17.61
CA LEU A 199 9.18 6.82 18.01
C LEU A 199 10.17 7.78 17.35
N TYR A 200 11.45 7.41 17.33
CA TYR A 200 12.49 8.22 16.70
C TYR A 200 12.31 8.35 15.18
N THR A 201 11.94 7.26 14.49
CA THR A 201 11.71 7.31 13.04
C THR A 201 10.45 8.10 12.65
N SER A 202 9.43 8.15 13.52
CA SER A 202 8.25 8.95 13.26
C SER A 202 8.51 10.46 13.46
N ASP A 203 9.43 10.82 14.36
CA ASP A 203 9.81 12.20 14.66
C ASP A 203 10.77 12.79 13.61
N ALA A 204 11.59 11.94 12.98
CA ALA A 204 12.52 12.36 11.92
C ALA A 204 11.85 12.51 10.52
N ALA A 205 10.58 12.19 10.38
CA ALA A 205 9.81 12.30 9.14
C ALA A 205 9.06 13.62 8.98
N ASP A 206 9.07 14.49 9.98
CA ASP A 206 8.56 15.87 9.96
C ASP A 206 9.70 16.86 9.59
#